data_0afa7fa9a8f5cfcb7f7f4d13b8dc17bd
#
_entry.id   0afa7fa9a8f5cfcb7f7f4d13b8dc17bd
#
_cell.length_a   1.000
_cell.length_b   1.000
_cell.length_c   1.000
_cell.angle_alpha   90.00
_cell.angle_beta   90.00
_cell.angle_gamma   90.00
#
_symmetry.space_group_name_H-M   'P 1'
#
loop_
_entity.id
_entity.type
_entity.pdbx_description
1 polymer ?
#
loop_
_entity_poly.entity_id
_entity_poly.type
_entity_poly.pdbx_seq_one_letter_code
_entity_poly.pdbx_strand_id
1 'polypeptide(L)'
;SSDGTSSVIMDTRTLKIDMADNGVLTFSGTGGSSVLNAIDDVTPTAYEESWDVVGSASAIPGGVGGDNMFHYSNASLMDGVSLAVAYVPSAGSTQIESSMDYGVTYTGIDGLTIGAATGENNAAAASVDITNMYVKYAMDAFTVGYQTSESDSETANADKDFTAMGISYAVSEELSVSVNSSTIDYENSTLADQDSMGLSMSYVMGSMTLKAAHNTVDNIPGSQTA
;
A
#
# COMPACT_ATOMS: atom_id res chain seq x y z
N SER A 1 -20.96 10.01 23.43
CA SER A 1 -21.57 8.69 23.17
C SER A 1 -23.07 8.88 23.09
N SER A 2 -23.70 8.47 22.02
CA SER A 2 -25.15 8.40 21.95
C SER A 2 -25.58 6.97 22.31
N ASP A 3 -26.56 6.83 23.14
CA ASP A 3 -27.14 5.57 23.61
C ASP A 3 -28.56 5.34 23.07
N GLY A 4 -28.89 5.92 21.93
CA GLY A 4 -30.20 5.83 21.33
C GLY A 4 -30.23 5.12 19.99
N THR A 5 -31.39 4.63 19.56
CA THR A 5 -31.63 4.02 18.26
C THR A 5 -31.55 4.97 17.07
N SER A 6 -31.26 6.25 17.32
CA SER A 6 -30.91 7.28 16.33
C SER A 6 -29.55 7.83 16.68
N SER A 7 -28.50 7.04 16.56
CA SER A 7 -27.16 7.45 16.94
C SER A 7 -26.56 8.41 15.92
N VAL A 8 -26.12 9.55 16.39
CA VAL A 8 -25.08 10.31 15.67
C VAL A 8 -23.79 9.47 15.76
N ILE A 9 -23.46 8.78 14.68
CA ILE A 9 -22.20 8.06 14.58
C ILE A 9 -21.12 9.10 14.30
N MET A 10 -20.10 9.16 15.12
CA MET A 10 -18.90 9.94 14.81
C MET A 10 -18.13 9.13 13.76
N ASP A 11 -18.15 9.59 12.53
CA ASP A 11 -17.53 8.94 11.39
C ASP A 11 -16.01 8.87 11.53
N THR A 12 -15.40 9.93 12.03
CA THR A 12 -13.94 10.00 12.19
C THR A 12 -13.59 10.47 13.59
N ARG A 13 -12.76 9.73 14.28
CA ARG A 13 -12.24 10.07 15.60
C ARG A 13 -10.73 9.99 15.54
N THR A 14 -10.06 11.12 15.53
CA THR A 14 -8.62 11.20 15.46
C THR A 14 -8.09 12.08 16.59
N LEU A 15 -7.06 11.59 17.29
CA LEU A 15 -6.25 12.38 18.20
C LEU A 15 -4.81 12.37 17.68
N LYS A 16 -4.26 13.55 17.43
CA LYS A 16 -2.88 13.72 16.96
C LYS A 16 -2.07 14.46 18.04
N ILE A 17 -0.95 13.89 18.43
CA ILE A 17 0.02 14.46 19.36
C ILE A 17 1.31 14.70 18.58
N ASP A 18 1.62 15.96 18.34
CA ASP A 18 2.88 16.38 17.71
C ASP A 18 3.93 16.59 18.80
N MET A 19 5.02 15.83 18.74
CA MET A 19 6.12 15.85 19.70
C MET A 19 7.37 16.54 19.14
N ALA A 20 7.18 17.40 18.15
CA ALA A 20 8.23 18.09 17.42
C ALA A 20 9.28 17.10 16.84
N ASP A 21 10.55 17.26 17.15
CA ASP A 21 11.64 16.40 16.63
C ASP A 21 11.50 14.92 17.04
N ASN A 22 10.64 14.62 18.03
CA ASN A 22 10.37 13.25 18.47
C ASN A 22 9.22 12.58 17.70
N GLY A 23 8.74 13.20 16.61
CA GLY A 23 7.73 12.62 15.75
C GLY A 23 6.31 12.91 16.18
N VAL A 24 5.38 12.17 15.58
CA VAL A 24 3.93 12.35 15.73
C VAL A 24 3.28 11.03 16.13
N LEU A 25 2.48 11.06 17.18
CA LEU A 25 1.61 9.95 17.57
C LEU A 25 0.17 10.29 17.20
N THR A 26 -0.47 9.43 16.41
CA THR A 26 -1.86 9.56 16.01
C THR A 26 -2.66 8.37 16.51
N PHE A 27 -3.79 8.63 17.13
CA PHE A 27 -4.83 7.63 17.38
C PHE A 27 -5.97 7.85 16.41
N SER A 28 -6.34 6.80 15.68
CA SER A 28 -7.47 6.76 14.73
C SER A 28 -8.51 5.79 15.23
N GLY A 29 -9.68 6.31 15.66
CA GLY A 29 -10.79 5.45 16.06
C GLY A 29 -11.46 4.74 14.88
N THR A 30 -11.36 5.33 13.68
CA THR A 30 -11.80 4.76 12.39
C THR A 30 -10.95 5.35 11.27
N GLY A 31 -10.73 4.59 10.20
CA GLY A 31 -10.13 5.07 8.95
C GLY A 31 -8.65 5.46 9.04
N GLY A 32 -7.90 4.86 9.95
CA GLY A 32 -6.43 4.99 9.97
C GLY A 32 -5.79 4.21 8.82
N SER A 33 -4.59 4.62 8.41
CA SER A 33 -3.75 3.89 7.46
C SER A 33 -2.52 3.35 8.18
N SER A 34 -2.25 2.07 8.03
CA SER A 34 -1.08 1.43 8.60
C SER A 34 0.18 1.76 7.78
N VAL A 35 1.34 1.35 8.26
CA VAL A 35 2.60 1.58 7.56
C VAL A 35 2.66 0.77 6.26
N LEU A 36 2.22 -0.48 6.29
CA LEU A 36 2.14 -1.33 5.10
C LEU A 36 1.16 -0.77 4.07
N ASN A 37 -0.03 -0.28 4.51
CA ASN A 37 -0.99 0.35 3.62
C ASN A 37 -0.50 1.68 3.01
N ALA A 38 0.50 2.32 3.62
CA ALA A 38 1.07 3.56 3.09
C ALA A 38 2.15 3.33 2.02
N ILE A 39 2.62 2.09 1.87
CA ILE A 39 3.65 1.69 0.89
C ILE A 39 3.19 0.53 0.00
N ASP A 40 1.89 0.24 -0.04
CA ASP A 40 1.32 -0.81 -0.87
C ASP A 40 1.39 -0.46 -2.37
N ASP A 41 1.46 0.81 -2.70
CA ASP A 41 1.28 1.35 -4.03
C ASP A 41 2.32 2.45 -4.33
N VAL A 42 3.57 2.03 -4.54
CA VAL A 42 4.70 2.94 -4.71
C VAL A 42 5.36 2.84 -6.09
N THR A 43 4.85 1.97 -6.96
CA THR A 43 5.37 1.82 -8.33
C THR A 43 5.08 3.09 -9.14
N PRO A 44 6.09 3.66 -9.85
CA PRO A 44 5.89 4.90 -10.61
C PRO A 44 4.82 4.78 -11.70
N THR A 45 3.82 5.65 -11.63
CA THR A 45 2.72 5.71 -12.59
C THR A 45 2.34 7.16 -12.90
N ALA A 46 1.75 7.39 -14.07
CA ALA A 46 1.18 8.69 -14.45
C ALA A 46 -0.27 8.85 -13.99
N TYR A 47 -0.97 7.74 -13.78
CA TYR A 47 -2.36 7.74 -13.34
C TYR A 47 -2.71 6.51 -12.50
N GLU A 48 -2.75 5.31 -13.08
CA GLU A 48 -3.14 4.08 -12.39
C GLU A 48 -2.12 2.96 -12.63
N GLU A 49 -2.08 2.04 -11.71
CA GLU A 49 -1.27 0.84 -11.77
C GLU A 49 -1.91 -0.21 -12.67
N SER A 50 -1.08 -1.13 -13.19
CA SER A 50 -1.53 -2.17 -14.12
C SER A 50 -2.51 -3.17 -13.52
N TRP A 51 -2.47 -3.35 -12.20
CA TRP A 51 -3.36 -4.28 -11.48
C TRP A 51 -4.70 -3.64 -11.04
N ASP A 52 -4.91 -2.34 -11.25
CA ASP A 52 -6.18 -1.65 -10.99
C ASP A 52 -7.22 -1.98 -12.06
N VAL A 53 -7.63 -3.23 -12.10
CA VAL A 53 -8.65 -3.77 -13.00
C VAL A 53 -9.74 -4.44 -12.18
N VAL A 54 -10.99 -4.18 -12.56
CA VAL A 54 -12.14 -4.77 -11.86
C VAL A 54 -12.06 -6.30 -11.89
N GLY A 55 -12.06 -6.92 -10.71
CA GLY A 55 -12.01 -8.37 -10.53
C GLY A 55 -10.61 -8.95 -10.43
N SER A 56 -9.55 -8.15 -10.62
CA SER A 56 -8.19 -8.58 -10.28
C SER A 56 -8.08 -8.86 -8.78
N ALA A 57 -7.22 -9.80 -8.40
CA ALA A 57 -6.85 -9.94 -7.01
C ALA A 57 -6.14 -8.66 -6.56
N SER A 58 -6.35 -8.27 -5.32
CA SER A 58 -5.55 -7.23 -4.69
C SER A 58 -4.09 -7.65 -4.76
N ALA A 59 -3.29 -6.85 -5.42
CA ALA A 59 -1.92 -7.21 -5.72
C ALA A 59 -1.05 -7.29 -4.48
N ILE A 60 -1.34 -6.47 -3.48
CA ILE A 60 -0.49 -6.33 -2.30
C ILE A 60 -1.28 -6.71 -1.07
N PRO A 61 -0.69 -7.52 -0.18
CA PRO A 61 -1.30 -7.85 1.09
C PRO A 61 -1.59 -6.59 1.89
N GLY A 62 -2.83 -6.45 2.37
CA GLY A 62 -3.23 -5.34 3.22
C GLY A 62 -2.48 -5.35 4.55
N GLY A 63 -2.12 -4.18 5.03
CA GLY A 63 -1.55 -4.02 6.37
C GLY A 63 -2.56 -4.27 7.50
N VAL A 64 -2.20 -3.89 8.71
CA VAL A 64 -3.09 -3.98 9.87
C VAL A 64 -4.32 -3.09 9.69
N GLY A 65 -5.44 -3.47 10.30
CA GLY A 65 -6.70 -2.73 10.18
C GLY A 65 -6.60 -1.29 10.68
N GLY A 66 -7.39 -0.38 10.10
CA GLY A 66 -7.32 1.06 10.36
C GLY A 66 -8.16 1.56 11.55
N ASP A 67 -8.94 0.71 12.23
CA ASP A 67 -9.81 1.09 13.33
C ASP A 67 -9.14 0.88 14.68
N ASN A 68 -9.32 1.86 15.58
CA ASN A 68 -8.70 1.91 16.91
C ASN A 68 -7.16 1.81 16.88
N MET A 69 -6.55 2.34 15.83
CA MET A 69 -5.13 2.23 15.55
C MET A 69 -4.33 3.36 16.21
N PHE A 70 -3.20 3.00 16.78
CA PHE A 70 -2.14 3.93 17.13
C PHE A 70 -1.08 3.92 16.04
N HIS A 71 -0.76 5.08 15.50
CA HIS A 71 0.27 5.26 14.48
C HIS A 71 1.30 6.28 14.97
N TYR A 72 2.54 5.86 15.05
CA TYR A 72 3.68 6.73 15.30
C TYR A 72 4.48 6.92 14.02
N SER A 73 4.88 8.16 13.73
CA SER A 73 5.79 8.47 12.64
C SER A 73 6.83 9.50 13.04
N ASN A 74 8.05 9.30 12.58
CA ASN A 74 9.13 10.28 12.66
C ASN A 74 9.76 10.42 11.27
N ALA A 75 9.55 11.59 10.64
CA ALA A 75 9.99 11.86 9.28
C ALA A 75 11.50 12.15 9.17
N SER A 76 12.17 12.35 10.30
CA SER A 76 13.60 12.71 10.36
C SER A 76 14.26 12.11 11.59
N LEU A 77 14.12 10.78 11.75
CA LEU A 77 14.79 10.04 12.84
C LEU A 77 16.31 10.26 12.84
N MET A 78 16.87 10.31 11.65
CA MET A 78 18.23 10.77 11.31
C MET A 78 18.20 11.30 9.87
N ASP A 79 19.31 11.89 9.42
CA ASP A 79 19.39 12.48 8.08
C ASP A 79 18.98 11.48 6.98
N GLY A 80 17.97 11.82 6.23
CA GLY A 80 17.38 11.00 5.18
C GLY A 80 16.63 9.75 5.64
N VAL A 81 16.44 9.49 6.95
CA VAL A 81 15.75 8.30 7.45
C VAL A 81 14.47 8.67 8.17
N SER A 82 13.36 8.10 7.74
CA SER A 82 12.07 8.15 8.44
C SER A 82 11.67 6.78 8.98
N LEU A 83 10.91 6.77 10.08
CA LEU A 83 10.38 5.57 10.73
C LEU A 83 8.87 5.74 10.93
N ALA A 84 8.12 4.66 10.75
CA ALA A 84 6.72 4.58 11.15
C ALA A 84 6.41 3.25 11.81
N VAL A 85 5.44 3.25 12.74
CA VAL A 85 4.92 2.07 13.44
C VAL A 85 3.42 2.24 13.58
N ALA A 86 2.64 1.22 13.25
CA ALA A 86 1.22 1.17 13.53
C ALA A 86 0.90 -0.02 14.45
N TYR A 87 -0.04 0.17 15.36
CA TYR A 87 -0.47 -0.85 16.32
C TYR A 87 -1.98 -0.80 16.49
N VAL A 88 -2.62 -1.94 16.32
CA VAL A 88 -4.05 -2.13 16.55
C VAL A 88 -4.22 -3.13 17.70
N PRO A 89 -4.75 -2.68 18.87
CA PRO A 89 -4.96 -3.57 20.01
C PRO A 89 -6.07 -4.60 19.69
N SER A 90 -6.00 -5.77 20.31
CA SER A 90 -7.08 -6.74 20.24
C SER A 90 -8.40 -6.13 20.74
N ALA A 91 -9.49 -6.33 20.00
CA ALA A 91 -10.78 -5.73 20.28
C ALA A 91 -11.91 -6.78 20.24
N GLY A 92 -11.85 -7.73 21.16
CA GLY A 92 -12.90 -8.72 21.36
C GLY A 92 -13.18 -9.57 20.09
N SER A 93 -14.40 -9.51 19.55
CA SER A 93 -14.82 -10.39 18.44
C SER A 93 -14.34 -9.95 17.06
N THR A 94 -13.71 -8.78 16.92
CA THR A 94 -13.29 -8.21 15.63
C THR A 94 -11.79 -8.28 15.40
N GLN A 95 -11.03 -8.42 16.46
CA GLN A 95 -9.59 -8.68 16.42
C GLN A 95 -9.29 -9.78 17.43
N ILE A 96 -8.77 -10.89 16.99
CA ILE A 96 -8.48 -12.05 17.86
C ILE A 96 -7.26 -11.73 18.72
N GLU A 97 -6.22 -11.16 18.10
CA GLU A 97 -5.02 -10.67 18.77
C GLU A 97 -4.70 -9.24 18.31
N SER A 98 -3.71 -8.62 18.91
CA SER A 98 -3.22 -7.32 18.44
C SER A 98 -2.44 -7.49 17.14
N SER A 99 -2.52 -6.50 16.28
CA SER A 99 -1.76 -6.43 15.03
C SER A 99 -0.78 -5.26 15.07
N MET A 100 0.36 -5.41 14.44
CA MET A 100 1.38 -4.36 14.38
C MET A 100 2.13 -4.42 13.04
N ASP A 101 2.42 -3.25 12.48
CA ASP A 101 3.37 -3.11 11.40
C ASP A 101 4.35 -1.95 11.66
N TYR A 102 5.50 -2.01 11.02
CA TYR A 102 6.52 -0.97 11.11
C TYR A 102 7.34 -0.91 9.82
N GLY A 103 7.87 0.25 9.53
CA GLY A 103 8.66 0.46 8.33
C GLY A 103 9.64 1.61 8.44
N VAL A 104 10.61 1.57 7.55
CA VAL A 104 11.65 2.57 7.40
C VAL A 104 11.74 3.00 5.94
N THR A 105 11.96 4.31 5.73
CA THR A 105 12.22 4.86 4.40
C THR A 105 13.51 5.67 4.45
N TYR A 106 14.34 5.51 3.42
CA TYR A 106 15.59 6.26 3.23
C TYR A 106 15.52 7.12 1.97
N THR A 107 15.82 8.41 2.15
CA THR A 107 15.84 9.43 1.07
C THR A 107 17.12 10.29 1.10
N GLY A 108 18.18 9.83 1.75
CA GLY A 108 19.43 10.59 1.92
C GLY A 108 20.28 10.72 0.67
N ILE A 109 19.91 10.11 -0.46
CA ILE A 109 20.55 10.26 -1.76
C ILE A 109 19.56 10.94 -2.71
N ASP A 110 20.01 11.97 -3.41
CA ASP A 110 19.16 12.72 -4.33
C ASP A 110 18.53 11.82 -5.40
N GLY A 111 17.22 11.95 -5.58
CA GLY A 111 16.42 11.12 -6.47
C GLY A 111 16.15 9.69 -5.97
N LEU A 112 16.85 9.16 -4.97
CA LEU A 112 16.70 7.80 -4.49
C LEU A 112 15.74 7.72 -3.29
N THR A 113 14.77 6.82 -3.37
CA THR A 113 13.94 6.40 -2.24
C THR A 113 14.02 4.88 -2.10
N ILE A 114 14.33 4.41 -0.90
CA ILE A 114 14.28 2.99 -0.56
C ILE A 114 13.37 2.86 0.66
N GLY A 115 12.43 1.93 0.63
CA GLY A 115 11.57 1.65 1.77
C GLY A 115 11.42 0.16 2.02
N ALA A 116 11.19 -0.18 3.27
CA ALA A 116 10.83 -1.51 3.71
C ALA A 116 9.88 -1.42 4.88
N ALA A 117 8.88 -2.30 4.90
CA ALA A 117 7.98 -2.48 6.03
C ALA A 117 7.63 -3.95 6.21
N THR A 118 7.33 -4.31 7.44
CA THR A 118 6.84 -5.65 7.78
C THR A 118 5.85 -5.55 8.93
N GLY A 119 4.97 -6.53 9.06
CA GLY A 119 3.99 -6.58 10.12
C GLY A 119 3.17 -7.84 10.11
N GLU A 120 2.40 -8.00 11.16
CA GLU A 120 1.52 -9.13 11.40
C GLU A 120 0.07 -8.64 11.51
N ASN A 121 -0.81 -9.22 10.70
CA ASN A 121 -2.25 -8.94 10.72
C ASN A 121 -3.02 -10.10 11.36
N ASN A 122 -3.50 -9.87 12.58
CA ASN A 122 -4.23 -10.84 13.41
C ASN A 122 -5.74 -10.55 13.47
N ALA A 123 -6.29 -9.87 12.45
CA ALA A 123 -7.72 -9.53 12.40
C ALA A 123 -8.64 -10.73 12.20
N ALA A 124 -8.13 -11.84 11.67
CA ALA A 124 -8.87 -13.08 11.40
C ALA A 124 -8.36 -14.24 12.27
N ALA A 125 -8.99 -15.39 12.14
CA ALA A 125 -8.61 -16.60 12.88
C ALA A 125 -7.24 -17.19 12.46
N ALA A 126 -6.78 -16.83 11.28
CA ALA A 126 -5.44 -17.13 10.79
C ALA A 126 -4.68 -15.82 10.66
N SER A 127 -3.50 -15.74 11.25
CA SER A 127 -2.63 -14.57 11.10
C SER A 127 -1.97 -14.56 9.72
N VAL A 128 -1.54 -13.37 9.33
CA VAL A 128 -0.81 -13.15 8.09
C VAL A 128 0.39 -12.26 8.38
N ASP A 129 1.58 -12.78 8.13
CA ASP A 129 2.82 -12.02 8.13
C ASP A 129 3.02 -11.36 6.77
N ILE A 130 3.36 -10.07 6.76
CA ILE A 130 3.47 -9.28 5.54
C ILE A 130 4.82 -8.58 5.54
N THR A 131 5.51 -8.65 4.42
CA THR A 131 6.74 -7.87 4.18
C THR A 131 6.63 -7.15 2.85
N ASN A 132 7.02 -5.89 2.81
CA ASN A 132 7.06 -5.08 1.60
C ASN A 132 8.40 -4.34 1.51
N MET A 133 9.02 -4.35 0.34
CA MET A 133 10.25 -3.60 0.05
C MET A 133 10.12 -2.92 -1.31
N TYR A 134 10.65 -1.70 -1.41
CA TYR A 134 10.67 -1.00 -2.68
C TYR A 134 11.90 -0.12 -2.85
N VAL A 135 12.24 0.14 -4.11
CA VAL A 135 13.20 1.15 -4.51
C VAL A 135 12.62 1.98 -5.63
N LYS A 136 12.81 3.30 -5.52
CA LYS A 136 12.39 4.26 -6.54
C LYS A 136 13.53 5.24 -6.80
N TYR A 137 13.81 5.51 -8.08
CA TYR A 137 14.83 6.46 -8.47
C TYR A 137 14.29 7.44 -9.51
N ALA A 138 14.31 8.71 -9.15
CA ALA A 138 13.96 9.82 -10.02
C ALA A 138 15.23 10.43 -10.62
N MET A 139 15.29 10.55 -11.95
CA MET A 139 16.40 11.11 -12.70
C MET A 139 15.84 12.00 -13.82
N ASP A 140 16.03 13.32 -13.68
CA ASP A 140 15.47 14.32 -14.60
C ASP A 140 13.95 14.12 -14.78
N ALA A 141 13.52 13.79 -16.00
CA ALA A 141 12.14 13.56 -16.35
C ALA A 141 11.65 12.12 -16.13
N PHE A 142 12.53 11.20 -15.77
CA PHE A 142 12.21 9.78 -15.57
C PHE A 142 12.13 9.43 -14.10
N THR A 143 11.20 8.54 -13.75
CA THR A 143 11.21 7.82 -12.47
C THR A 143 11.07 6.34 -12.76
N VAL A 144 11.96 5.54 -12.20
CA VAL A 144 11.91 4.08 -12.26
C VAL A 144 11.65 3.53 -10.87
N GLY A 145 10.95 2.42 -10.75
CA GLY A 145 10.67 1.79 -9.47
C GLY A 145 10.49 0.30 -9.57
N TYR A 146 10.81 -0.36 -8.47
CA TYR A 146 10.62 -1.78 -8.27
C TYR A 146 10.11 -2.01 -6.86
N GLN A 147 9.15 -2.92 -6.73
CA GLN A 147 8.52 -3.28 -5.46
C GLN A 147 8.36 -4.79 -5.38
N THR A 148 8.51 -5.33 -4.19
CA THR A 148 8.18 -6.72 -3.88
C THR A 148 7.48 -6.79 -2.53
N SER A 149 6.49 -7.67 -2.44
CA SER A 149 5.77 -7.97 -1.20
C SER A 149 5.59 -9.46 -1.06
N GLU A 150 5.63 -9.94 0.17
CA GLU A 150 5.39 -11.30 0.58
C GLU A 150 4.27 -11.32 1.61
N SER A 151 3.40 -12.29 1.51
CA SER A 151 2.28 -12.52 2.43
C SER A 151 2.24 -13.97 2.82
N ASP A 152 2.70 -14.27 4.03
CA ASP A 152 2.69 -15.60 4.62
C ASP A 152 1.47 -15.75 5.53
N SER A 153 0.61 -16.69 5.22
CA SER A 153 -0.63 -16.93 5.95
C SER A 153 -0.57 -18.27 6.70
N GLU A 154 -1.08 -18.29 7.92
CA GLU A 154 -1.32 -19.57 8.63
C GLU A 154 -2.34 -20.45 7.90
N THR A 155 -3.09 -19.93 6.93
CA THR A 155 -3.99 -20.71 6.08
C THR A 155 -3.20 -21.38 4.98
N ALA A 156 -3.20 -22.71 4.94
CA ALA A 156 -2.48 -23.48 3.94
C ALA A 156 -2.88 -23.10 2.49
N ASN A 157 -1.93 -22.99 1.61
CA ASN A 157 -2.03 -22.59 0.20
C ASN A 157 -2.59 -21.15 0.01
N ALA A 158 -2.34 -20.25 0.96
CA ALA A 158 -2.79 -18.88 0.88
C ALA A 158 -1.68 -17.85 0.74
N ASP A 159 -0.42 -18.29 0.78
CA ASP A 159 0.74 -17.42 0.62
C ASP A 159 0.80 -16.84 -0.79
N LYS A 160 1.34 -15.62 -0.87
CA LYS A 160 1.46 -14.88 -2.12
C LYS A 160 2.74 -14.07 -2.13
N ASP A 161 3.40 -14.10 -3.27
CA ASP A 161 4.48 -13.19 -3.61
C ASP A 161 4.01 -12.19 -4.66
N PHE A 162 4.31 -10.93 -4.45
CA PHE A 162 4.00 -9.86 -5.37
C PHE A 162 5.27 -9.16 -5.82
N THR A 163 5.38 -8.92 -7.12
CA THR A 163 6.46 -8.16 -7.71
C THR A 163 5.89 -7.13 -8.68
N ALA A 164 6.33 -5.89 -8.60
CA ALA A 164 5.94 -4.85 -9.55
C ALA A 164 7.14 -4.00 -9.98
N MET A 165 7.09 -3.52 -11.21
CA MET A 165 8.03 -2.54 -11.75
C MET A 165 7.31 -1.49 -12.59
N GLY A 166 7.83 -0.27 -12.58
CA GLY A 166 7.25 0.82 -13.35
C GLY A 166 8.29 1.85 -13.77
N ILE A 167 7.96 2.51 -14.87
CA ILE A 167 8.70 3.67 -15.37
C ILE A 167 7.67 4.75 -15.70
N SER A 168 7.84 5.94 -15.14
CA SER A 168 7.10 7.13 -15.55
C SER A 168 8.03 8.16 -16.20
N TYR A 169 7.48 8.92 -17.13
CA TYR A 169 8.18 9.93 -17.88
C TYR A 169 7.37 11.21 -17.98
N ALA A 170 7.91 12.33 -17.48
CA ALA A 170 7.35 13.66 -17.68
C ALA A 170 7.75 14.17 -19.06
N VAL A 171 6.84 14.03 -20.03
CA VAL A 171 7.06 14.47 -21.43
C VAL A 171 7.16 16.00 -21.50
N SER A 172 6.35 16.69 -20.70
CA SER A 172 6.35 18.14 -20.51
C SER A 172 5.86 18.45 -19.08
N GLU A 173 5.76 19.73 -18.73
CA GLU A 173 5.17 20.16 -17.45
C GLU A 173 3.68 19.74 -17.32
N GLU A 174 2.99 19.55 -18.45
CA GLU A 174 1.57 19.19 -18.47
C GLU A 174 1.32 17.71 -18.75
N LEU A 175 2.24 16.99 -19.40
CA LEU A 175 2.02 15.63 -19.88
C LEU A 175 2.98 14.64 -19.22
N SER A 176 2.44 13.64 -18.56
CA SER A 176 3.16 12.47 -18.06
C SER A 176 2.60 11.20 -18.66
N VAL A 177 3.47 10.23 -18.88
CA VAL A 177 3.13 8.87 -19.33
C VAL A 177 3.85 7.84 -18.48
N SER A 178 3.30 6.63 -18.37
CA SER A 178 3.97 5.53 -17.64
C SER A 178 3.65 4.18 -18.25
N VAL A 179 4.56 3.25 -18.01
CA VAL A 179 4.37 1.81 -18.23
C VAL A 179 4.72 1.10 -16.94
N ASN A 180 3.89 0.18 -16.51
CA ASN A 180 4.14 -0.66 -15.36
C ASN A 180 3.66 -2.10 -15.59
N SER A 181 4.18 -3.02 -14.81
CA SER A 181 3.78 -4.43 -14.80
C SER A 181 3.89 -5.00 -13.41
N SER A 182 3.08 -6.02 -13.11
CA SER A 182 3.19 -6.80 -11.89
C SER A 182 2.91 -8.27 -12.12
N THR A 183 3.40 -9.10 -11.21
CA THR A 183 3.09 -10.53 -11.10
C THR A 183 2.70 -10.84 -9.66
N ILE A 184 1.67 -11.67 -9.47
CA ILE A 184 1.36 -12.33 -8.21
C ILE A 184 1.58 -13.83 -8.41
N ASP A 185 2.53 -14.39 -7.68
CA ASP A 185 2.76 -15.81 -7.55
C ASP A 185 1.90 -16.35 -6.40
N TYR A 186 1.17 -17.43 -6.62
CA TYR A 186 0.31 -18.05 -5.62
C TYR A 186 0.90 -19.36 -5.15
N GLU A 187 0.99 -19.58 -3.82
CA GLU A 187 1.31 -20.91 -3.26
C GLU A 187 0.33 -21.98 -3.74
N ASN A 188 -0.91 -21.61 -3.98
CA ASN A 188 -1.93 -22.51 -4.48
C ASN A 188 -1.63 -22.97 -5.92
N SER A 189 -1.07 -24.13 -6.08
CA SER A 189 -0.68 -24.70 -7.39
C SER A 189 -1.85 -24.95 -8.37
N THR A 190 -3.09 -24.75 -7.95
CA THR A 190 -4.26 -24.82 -8.83
C THR A 190 -4.59 -23.46 -9.48
N LEU A 191 -3.96 -22.39 -9.01
CA LEU A 191 -4.04 -21.07 -9.60
C LEU A 191 -2.82 -20.85 -10.50
N ALA A 192 -3.01 -20.21 -11.63
CA ALA A 192 -1.92 -19.66 -12.41
C ALA A 192 -1.56 -18.28 -11.85
N ASP A 193 -0.29 -17.91 -11.95
CA ASP A 193 0.19 -16.60 -11.53
C ASP A 193 -0.55 -15.50 -12.29
N GLN A 194 -0.95 -14.44 -11.56
CA GLN A 194 -1.63 -13.31 -12.16
C GLN A 194 -0.60 -12.32 -12.69
N ASP A 195 -0.59 -12.09 -14.00
CA ASP A 195 0.27 -11.10 -14.63
C ASP A 195 -0.54 -9.86 -15.03
N SER A 196 0.05 -8.69 -14.84
CA SER A 196 -0.53 -7.44 -15.29
C SER A 196 0.46 -6.57 -16.07
N MET A 197 -0.06 -5.79 -17.01
CA MET A 197 0.67 -4.77 -17.75
C MET A 197 -0.22 -3.58 -18.01
N GLY A 198 0.28 -2.36 -17.73
CA GLY A 198 -0.46 -1.12 -17.90
C GLY A 198 0.34 -0.03 -18.61
N LEU A 199 -0.40 0.76 -19.36
CA LEU A 199 0.04 2.03 -19.92
C LEU A 199 -0.89 3.12 -19.42
N SER A 200 -0.37 4.17 -18.80
CA SER A 200 -1.20 5.29 -18.36
C SER A 200 -0.64 6.64 -18.75
N MET A 201 -1.52 7.64 -18.76
CA MET A 201 -1.17 9.02 -19.07
C MET A 201 -1.99 10.00 -18.20
N SER A 202 -1.39 11.15 -17.92
CA SER A 202 -2.06 12.30 -17.31
C SER A 202 -1.67 13.57 -18.06
N TYR A 203 -2.68 14.34 -18.50
CA TYR A 203 -2.49 15.60 -19.22
C TYR A 203 -3.27 16.73 -18.55
N VAL A 204 -2.57 17.77 -18.13
CA VAL A 204 -3.13 18.94 -17.45
C VAL A 204 -3.33 20.09 -18.44
N MET A 205 -4.56 20.59 -18.55
CA MET A 205 -4.93 21.74 -19.39
C MET A 205 -5.57 22.84 -18.51
N GLY A 206 -4.76 23.73 -17.98
CA GLY A 206 -5.23 24.76 -17.04
C GLY A 206 -5.84 24.15 -15.79
N SER A 207 -7.15 24.31 -15.57
CA SER A 207 -7.87 23.71 -14.43
C SER A 207 -8.42 22.31 -14.71
N MET A 208 -8.20 21.74 -15.88
CA MET A 208 -8.72 20.46 -16.30
C MET A 208 -7.59 19.43 -16.39
N THR A 209 -7.82 18.22 -15.88
CA THR A 209 -6.88 17.09 -16.03
C THR A 209 -7.57 15.96 -16.78
N LEU A 210 -6.97 15.52 -17.87
CA LEU A 210 -7.36 14.33 -18.59
C LEU A 210 -6.44 13.18 -18.17
N LYS A 211 -7.03 12.08 -17.72
CA LYS A 211 -6.31 10.86 -17.33
C LYS A 211 -6.81 9.69 -18.17
N ALA A 212 -5.94 8.81 -18.55
CA ALA A 212 -6.28 7.59 -19.29
C ALA A 212 -5.34 6.45 -18.87
N ALA A 213 -5.88 5.24 -18.80
CA ALA A 213 -5.12 4.02 -18.60
C ALA A 213 -5.63 2.92 -19.54
N HIS A 214 -4.73 2.04 -19.92
CA HIS A 214 -5.03 0.80 -20.62
C HIS A 214 -4.27 -0.33 -19.93
N ASN A 215 -5.01 -1.12 -19.16
CA ASN A 215 -4.47 -2.20 -18.36
C ASN A 215 -4.96 -3.55 -18.90
N THR A 216 -4.10 -4.54 -18.88
CA THR A 216 -4.42 -5.95 -19.14
C THR A 216 -3.98 -6.77 -17.93
N VAL A 217 -4.84 -7.68 -17.49
CA VAL A 217 -4.54 -8.63 -16.43
C VAL A 217 -4.92 -10.02 -16.89
N ASP A 218 -3.94 -10.90 -16.89
CA ASP A 218 -4.11 -12.30 -17.22
C ASP A 218 -4.27 -13.13 -15.93
N ASN A 219 -4.96 -14.26 -16.03
CA ASN A 219 -5.13 -15.24 -14.94
C ASN A 219 -5.79 -14.69 -13.67
N ILE A 220 -6.78 -13.81 -13.79
CA ILE A 220 -7.54 -13.33 -12.63
C ILE A 220 -8.19 -14.51 -11.91
N PRO A 221 -7.92 -14.75 -10.60
CA PRO A 221 -8.53 -15.83 -9.85
C PRO A 221 -10.07 -15.73 -9.85
N GLY A 222 -10.75 -16.85 -10.16
CA GLY A 222 -12.21 -16.89 -10.24
C GLY A 222 -12.81 -16.48 -11.59
N SER A 223 -12.03 -15.90 -12.50
CA SER A 223 -12.46 -15.65 -13.89
C SER A 223 -12.01 -16.73 -14.88
N GLN A 224 -11.20 -17.69 -14.40
CA GLN A 224 -10.77 -18.83 -15.21
C GLN A 224 -11.96 -19.80 -15.35
N THR A 225 -12.70 -19.67 -16.43
CA THR A 225 -13.61 -20.74 -16.87
C THR A 225 -12.75 -21.85 -17.46
N ALA A 226 -12.81 -23.02 -16.81
CA ALA A 226 -12.24 -24.27 -17.31
C ALA A 226 -12.76 -24.62 -18.71
#